data_354bf9d4750c0f958ca68ae55ede0a49
#
_entry.id   354bf9d4750c0f958ca68ae55ede0a49
#
_cell.length_a   1.000
_cell.length_b   1.000
_cell.length_c   1.000
_cell.angle_alpha   90.00
_cell.angle_beta   90.00
_cell.angle_gamma   90.00
#
_symmetry.space_group_name_H-M   'P 1'
#
loop_
_entity.id
_entity.type
_entity.pdbx_description
1 polymer ?
#
loop_
_entity_poly.entity_id
_entity_poly.type
_entity_poly.pdbx_seq_one_letter_code
_entity_poly.pdbx_strand_id
1 'polypeptide(L)'
;MKNIIYIVLISLLFSCVRHDKNKLIITEFNDKIVDTLHPYNKSYTAYNINIKGYVNDSIRIGFGPDSYSFYFKGEIDKKLIFDYYGQFERLFIFDLYKATEGRLEIKYGLY
;
A
#
# COMPACT_ATOMS: atom_id res chain seq x y z
N MET A 1 -1.35 -29.83 17.14
CA MET A 1 -0.63 -29.35 15.97
C MET A 1 -1.48 -29.24 14.72
N LYS A 2 -2.23 -30.28 14.35
CA LYS A 2 -3.08 -30.20 13.16
C LYS A 2 -4.13 -29.10 13.23
N ASN A 3 -4.68 -28.83 14.39
CA ASN A 3 -5.71 -27.83 14.59
C ASN A 3 -5.20 -26.40 14.33
N ILE A 4 -3.94 -26.14 14.63
CA ILE A 4 -3.33 -24.82 14.41
C ILE A 4 -3.20 -24.54 12.92
N ILE A 5 -2.86 -25.55 12.14
CA ILE A 5 -2.72 -25.42 10.68
C ILE A 5 -4.06 -25.07 10.05
N TYR A 6 -5.15 -25.68 10.47
CA TYR A 6 -6.48 -25.39 9.95
C TYR A 6 -6.92 -23.97 10.27
N ILE A 7 -6.64 -23.48 11.47
CA ILE A 7 -6.99 -22.12 11.87
C ILE A 7 -6.25 -21.10 11.01
N VAL A 8 -4.97 -21.32 10.74
CA VAL A 8 -4.19 -20.43 9.89
C VAL A 8 -4.72 -20.40 8.46
N LEU A 9 -5.09 -21.55 7.90
CA LEU A 9 -5.66 -21.63 6.57
C LEU A 9 -6.98 -20.88 6.46
N ILE A 10 -7.85 -21.01 7.45
CA ILE A 10 -9.13 -20.30 7.48
C ILE A 10 -8.90 -18.78 7.55
N SER A 11 -7.96 -18.35 8.37
CA SER A 11 -7.63 -16.93 8.48
C SER A 11 -7.14 -16.36 7.15
N LEU A 12 -6.32 -17.08 6.43
CA LEU A 12 -5.85 -16.67 5.11
C LEU A 12 -6.99 -16.55 4.11
N LEU A 13 -7.94 -17.46 4.13
CA LEU A 13 -9.10 -17.39 3.25
C LEU A 13 -9.96 -16.16 3.52
N PHE A 14 -10.17 -15.81 4.78
CA PHE A 14 -10.92 -14.61 5.14
C PHE A 14 -10.21 -13.32 4.73
N SER A 15 -8.89 -13.28 4.85
CA SER A 15 -8.13 -12.08 4.48
C SER A 15 -8.14 -11.79 2.99
N CYS A 16 -8.46 -12.77 2.14
CA CYS A 16 -8.52 -12.59 0.69
C CYS A 16 -9.86 -12.01 0.19
N VAL A 17 -10.88 -11.89 1.05
CA VAL A 17 -12.23 -11.50 0.62
C VAL A 17 -12.37 -10.00 0.41
N ARG A 18 -11.63 -9.19 1.16
CA ARG A 18 -11.68 -7.73 1.07
C ARG A 18 -10.27 -7.18 1.08
N HIS A 19 -9.93 -6.48 0.03
CA HIS A 19 -8.63 -5.84 -0.05
C HIS A 19 -8.76 -4.48 -0.75
N ASP A 20 -9.64 -3.65 -0.21
CA ASP A 20 -9.82 -2.30 -0.71
C ASP A 20 -8.99 -1.26 0.07
N LYS A 21 -8.42 -1.65 1.21
CA LYS A 21 -7.58 -0.80 2.04
C LYS A 21 -6.46 -1.63 2.68
N ASN A 22 -5.32 -1.00 2.91
CA ASN A 22 -4.21 -1.66 3.59
C ASN A 22 -3.35 -0.66 4.34
N LYS A 23 -2.55 -1.19 5.26
CA LYS A 23 -1.58 -0.41 6.03
C LYS A 23 -0.27 -1.17 6.05
N LEU A 24 0.82 -0.48 5.74
CA LEU A 24 2.17 -1.03 5.77
C LEU A 24 3.00 -0.28 6.79
N ILE A 25 3.79 -1.03 7.55
CA ILE A 25 4.86 -0.46 8.37
C ILE A 25 6.17 -0.99 7.81
N ILE A 26 6.98 -0.07 7.27
CA ILE A 26 8.20 -0.42 6.57
C ILE A 26 9.38 0.00 7.42
N THR A 27 10.15 -0.98 7.88
CA THR A 27 11.37 -0.77 8.67
C THR A 27 12.58 -1.39 8.00
N GLU A 28 12.36 -2.24 7.00
CA GLU A 28 13.41 -2.89 6.23
C GLU A 28 13.28 -2.46 4.77
N PHE A 29 14.38 -1.99 4.21
CA PHE A 29 14.41 -1.45 2.86
C PHE A 29 15.16 -2.41 1.95
N ASN A 30 14.61 -3.60 1.76
CA ASN A 30 15.22 -4.66 0.97
C ASN A 30 14.52 -4.89 -0.35
N ASP A 31 13.18 -4.83 -0.37
CA ASP A 31 12.41 -5.20 -1.52
C ASP A 31 11.33 -4.16 -1.83
N LYS A 32 11.02 -4.05 -3.11
CA LYS A 32 9.88 -3.30 -3.60
C LYS A 32 8.60 -4.04 -3.20
N ILE A 33 7.58 -3.29 -2.82
CA ILE A 33 6.29 -3.84 -2.44
C ILE A 33 5.25 -3.45 -3.48
N VAL A 34 4.58 -4.43 -4.05
CA VAL A 34 3.50 -4.22 -4.99
C VAL A 34 2.24 -4.85 -4.41
N ASP A 35 1.19 -4.07 -4.32
CA ASP A 35 -0.09 -4.52 -3.81
C ASP A 35 -1.20 -4.12 -4.77
N THR A 36 -2.23 -4.94 -4.86
CA THR A 36 -3.39 -4.67 -5.70
C THR A 36 -4.62 -4.46 -4.82
N LEU A 37 -5.23 -3.29 -4.96
CA LEU A 37 -6.48 -2.99 -4.28
C LEU A 37 -7.64 -3.45 -5.16
N HIS A 38 -8.56 -4.17 -4.55
CA HIS A 38 -9.75 -4.69 -5.21
C HIS A 38 -10.97 -3.92 -4.70
N PRO A 39 -11.73 -3.27 -5.57
CA PRO A 39 -12.97 -2.64 -5.15
C PRO A 39 -13.95 -3.73 -4.70
N TYR A 40 -14.59 -3.47 -3.59
CA TYR A 40 -15.57 -4.39 -3.04
C TYR A 40 -16.95 -4.11 -3.60
N ASN A 41 -17.96 -3.99 -3.22
CA ASN A 41 -19.24 -3.77 -3.89
C ASN A 41 -19.82 -2.37 -3.62
N LYS A 42 -18.95 -1.39 -3.52
CA LYS A 42 -19.34 -0.03 -3.18
C LYS A 42 -18.98 0.95 -4.27
N SER A 43 -19.62 2.09 -4.23
CA SER A 43 -19.20 3.22 -5.03
C SER A 43 -18.12 3.97 -4.28
N TYR A 44 -16.92 3.93 -4.82
CA TYR A 44 -15.79 4.69 -4.28
C TYR A 44 -15.63 5.96 -5.10
N THR A 45 -15.12 7.00 -4.48
CA THR A 45 -14.85 8.27 -5.15
C THR A 45 -13.39 8.69 -5.06
N ALA A 46 -12.60 8.03 -4.22
CA ALA A 46 -11.23 8.44 -3.99
C ALA A 46 -10.30 7.25 -3.75
N TYR A 47 -9.05 7.44 -4.14
CA TYR A 47 -7.93 6.57 -3.79
C TYR A 47 -7.01 7.43 -2.92
N ASN A 48 -6.87 7.08 -1.66
CA ASN A 48 -6.11 7.86 -0.69
C ASN A 48 -4.83 7.13 -0.28
N ILE A 49 -3.75 7.91 -0.12
CA ILE A 49 -2.48 7.40 0.38
C ILE A 49 -1.98 8.37 1.45
N ASN A 50 -1.71 7.86 2.64
CA ASN A 50 -1.12 8.62 3.74
C ASN A 50 0.24 8.04 4.07
N ILE A 51 1.26 8.88 4.08
CA ILE A 51 2.65 8.46 4.32
C ILE A 51 3.20 9.27 5.47
N LYS A 52 3.66 8.59 6.51
CA LYS A 52 4.30 9.23 7.68
C LYS A 52 5.57 8.50 8.04
N GLY A 53 6.60 9.23 8.37
CA GLY A 53 7.84 8.67 8.88
C GLY A 53 9.07 9.37 8.35
N TYR A 54 10.13 8.61 8.24
CA TYR A 54 11.44 9.14 7.83
C TYR A 54 12.17 8.12 6.97
N VAL A 55 12.86 8.61 5.96
CA VAL A 55 13.78 7.82 5.13
C VAL A 55 15.09 8.58 4.93
N ASN A 56 16.17 7.84 4.83
CA ASN A 56 17.50 8.44 4.66
C ASN A 56 17.77 8.96 3.26
N ASP A 57 17.01 8.49 2.26
CA ASP A 57 17.15 8.92 0.88
C ASP A 57 15.80 8.75 0.18
N SER A 58 15.73 9.07 -1.09
CA SER A 58 14.48 9.10 -1.84
C SER A 58 13.81 7.75 -1.96
N ILE A 59 12.51 7.72 -1.76
CA ILE A 59 11.62 6.60 -2.09
C ILE A 59 10.71 7.01 -3.25
N ARG A 60 10.11 6.02 -3.89
CA ARG A 60 9.17 6.25 -4.97
C ARG A 60 7.84 5.55 -4.67
N ILE A 61 6.75 6.28 -4.82
CA ILE A 61 5.40 5.74 -4.72
C ILE A 61 4.78 5.77 -6.10
N GLY A 62 4.30 4.62 -6.57
CA GLY A 62 3.72 4.47 -7.89
C GLY A 62 2.35 3.81 -7.85
N PHE A 63 1.63 3.88 -8.97
CA PHE A 63 0.26 3.42 -9.08
C PHE A 63 0.04 2.48 -10.26
N GLY A 64 1.09 2.14 -10.96
CA GLY A 64 1.04 1.28 -12.13
C GLY A 64 2.04 1.69 -13.19
N PRO A 65 2.18 0.89 -14.26
CA PRO A 65 3.25 1.09 -15.24
C PRO A 65 3.12 2.39 -16.03
N ASP A 66 1.91 2.87 -16.26
CA ASP A 66 1.67 4.08 -17.04
C ASP A 66 1.28 5.27 -16.18
N SER A 67 1.43 5.16 -14.86
CA SER A 67 1.02 6.19 -13.94
C SER A 67 2.18 7.05 -13.50
N TYR A 68 1.85 8.23 -12.97
CA TYR A 68 2.83 9.09 -12.35
C TYR A 68 3.44 8.43 -11.14
N SER A 69 4.66 8.79 -10.85
CA SER A 69 5.34 8.40 -9.63
C SER A 69 5.64 9.64 -8.80
N PHE A 70 5.60 9.47 -7.49
CA PHE A 70 5.91 10.51 -6.54
C PHE A 70 7.15 10.13 -5.75
N TYR A 71 8.04 11.08 -5.55
CA TYR A 71 9.29 10.87 -4.83
C TYR A 71 9.26 11.66 -3.54
N PHE A 72 9.67 11.03 -2.45
CA PHE A 72 9.73 11.65 -1.12
C PHE A 72 11.06 11.32 -0.46
N LYS A 73 11.54 12.22 0.38
CA LYS A 73 12.82 12.09 1.05
C LYS A 73 12.76 12.77 2.43
N GLY A 74 13.52 12.23 3.38
CA GLY A 74 13.62 12.80 4.72
C GLY A 74 12.40 12.55 5.57
N GLU A 75 11.99 13.53 6.32
CA GLU A 75 10.77 13.50 7.12
C GLU A 75 9.56 13.63 6.19
N ILE A 76 8.63 12.69 6.31
CA ILE A 76 7.48 12.64 5.43
C ILE A 76 6.20 12.63 6.26
N ASP A 77 5.29 13.53 5.91
CA ASP A 77 3.93 13.55 6.41
C ASP A 77 3.05 14.04 5.26
N LYS A 78 2.67 13.12 4.39
CA LYS A 78 1.97 13.45 3.16
C LYS A 78 0.67 12.69 3.04
N LYS A 79 -0.33 13.37 2.50
CA LYS A 79 -1.62 12.80 2.19
C LYS A 79 -1.89 13.04 0.72
N LEU A 80 -2.02 11.96 -0.04
CA LEU A 80 -2.33 12.02 -1.47
C LEU A 80 -3.75 11.52 -1.66
N ILE A 81 -4.53 12.29 -2.42
CA ILE A 81 -5.92 11.96 -2.72
C ILE A 81 -6.11 12.04 -4.21
N PHE A 82 -6.57 10.95 -4.81
CA PHE A 82 -6.81 10.86 -6.24
C PHE A 82 -8.27 10.53 -6.49
N ASP A 83 -8.82 11.10 -7.55
CA ASP A 83 -10.16 10.72 -7.98
C ASP A 83 -10.18 9.27 -8.45
N TYR A 84 -11.22 8.55 -8.08
CA TYR A 84 -11.40 7.17 -8.49
C TYR A 84 -12.84 6.96 -8.93
N TYR A 85 -13.01 6.58 -10.18
CA TYR A 85 -14.30 6.31 -10.76
C TYR A 85 -14.34 4.90 -11.33
N GLY A 86 -15.45 4.20 -11.13
CA GLY A 86 -15.61 2.85 -11.63
C GLY A 86 -15.32 1.79 -10.59
N GLN A 87 -15.06 0.58 -11.05
CA GLN A 87 -14.87 -0.59 -10.19
C GLN A 87 -13.69 -1.43 -10.67
N PHE A 88 -12.62 -0.79 -11.06
CA PHE A 88 -11.43 -1.49 -11.52
C PHE A 88 -10.38 -1.53 -10.42
N GLU A 89 -9.48 -2.50 -10.50
CA GLU A 89 -8.40 -2.65 -9.54
C GLU A 89 -7.41 -1.52 -9.65
N ARG A 90 -6.76 -1.20 -8.52
CA ARG A 90 -5.70 -0.19 -8.47
C ARG A 90 -4.46 -0.78 -7.85
N LEU A 91 -3.32 -0.45 -8.40
CA LEU A 91 -2.04 -0.86 -7.87
C LEU A 91 -1.51 0.17 -6.89
N PHE A 92 -0.85 -0.32 -5.85
CA PHE A 92 -0.01 0.48 -4.98
C PHE A 92 1.40 -0.09 -5.06
N ILE A 93 2.37 0.76 -5.35
CA ILE A 93 3.78 0.35 -5.47
C ILE A 93 4.62 1.20 -4.54
N PHE A 94 5.28 0.55 -3.59
CA PHE A 94 6.34 1.16 -2.80
C PHE A 94 7.68 0.70 -3.36
N ASP A 95 8.46 1.64 -3.85
CA ASP A 95 9.79 1.40 -4.36
C ASP A 95 10.78 2.10 -3.45
N LEU A 96 11.68 1.34 -2.84
CA LEU A 96 12.68 1.91 -1.95
C LEU A 96 13.65 2.85 -2.68
N TYR A 97 13.79 2.66 -3.97
CA TYR A 97 14.56 3.51 -4.88
C TYR A 97 16.00 3.72 -4.36
N LYS A 98 16.29 4.83 -3.71
CA LYS A 98 17.62 5.12 -3.14
C LYS A 98 17.67 4.97 -1.63
N ALA A 99 16.55 4.76 -0.97
CA ALA A 99 16.50 4.64 0.48
C ALA A 99 17.01 3.27 0.93
N THR A 100 17.79 3.26 1.99
CA THR A 100 18.35 2.04 2.58
C THR A 100 17.93 1.85 4.03
N GLU A 101 17.43 2.91 4.68
CA GLU A 101 16.97 2.83 6.07
C GLU A 101 15.94 3.91 6.36
N GLY A 102 15.16 3.65 7.38
CA GLY A 102 14.12 4.56 7.83
C GLY A 102 12.99 3.80 8.49
N ARG A 103 11.88 4.50 8.72
CA ARG A 103 10.65 3.91 9.21
C ARG A 103 9.48 4.65 8.61
N LEU A 104 8.62 3.93 7.92
CA LEU A 104 7.44 4.50 7.28
C LEU A 104 6.18 3.78 7.71
N GLU A 105 5.13 4.54 7.91
CA GLU A 105 3.78 4.03 8.05
C GLU A 105 2.98 4.55 6.86
N ILE A 106 2.48 3.64 6.04
CA ILE A 106 1.74 3.98 4.83
C ILE A 106 0.37 3.34 4.91
N LYS A 107 -0.66 4.18 4.81
CA LYS A 107 -2.06 3.73 4.71
C LYS A 107 -2.57 4.12 3.34
N TYR A 108 -3.12 3.17 2.63
CA TYR A 108 -3.67 3.43 1.31
C TYR A 108 -4.95 2.63 1.12
N GLY A 109 -5.84 3.16 0.29
CA GLY A 109 -7.10 2.48 0.06
C GLY A 109 -8.08 3.25 -0.79
N LEU A 110 -9.16 2.56 -1.13
CA LEU A 110 -10.30 3.09 -1.86
C LEU A 110 -11.35 3.58 -0.86
N TYR A 111 -11.90 4.74 -1.13
CA TYR A 111 -12.91 5.38 -0.26
C TYR A 111 -14.06 5.95 -1.06
#